data_08974b859807ca63df0ea1bd434e07b0
#
_entry.id   08974b859807ca63df0ea1bd434e07b0
#
_cell.length_a   1.000
_cell.length_b   1.000
_cell.length_c   1.000
_cell.angle_alpha   90.00
_cell.angle_beta   90.00
_cell.angle_gamma   90.00
#
_symmetry.space_group_name_H-M   'P 1'
#
loop_
_entity.id
_entity.type
_entity.pdbx_description
1 polymer ?
#
loop_
_entity_poly.entity_id
_entity_poly.type
_entity_poly.pdbx_seq_one_letter_code
_entity_poly.pdbx_strand_id
1 'polypeptide(L)'
;MAPNPRPHVVIIAGPNGAGKTTLAPLLLRDTFGVMEYVNADAIALGLSAFQPERVAMEAGRIMLRHLRTLAAQRYTFAFESTLATRSYASWIRQLCQQGYTFHVLFLWLRSPELAVQRVRERVRLGGHDVPEVVVRRRYQHGIRNFFDLYIPLATSWSVYDNSVSQAPPLLATGKGKALPTFYQPELWRRFCEVRS
;
A
#
# COMPACT_ATOMS: atom_id res chain seq x y z
N MET A 1 -19.91 -6.45 -29.01
CA MET A 1 -18.81 -6.78 -28.10
C MET A 1 -19.02 -6.01 -26.81
N ALA A 2 -19.11 -6.70 -25.68
CA ALA A 2 -19.15 -6.02 -24.40
C ALA A 2 -17.87 -5.19 -24.23
N PRO A 3 -17.93 -3.94 -23.71
CA PRO A 3 -16.73 -3.15 -23.48
C PRO A 3 -15.80 -3.91 -22.55
N ASN A 4 -14.54 -4.05 -22.97
CA ASN A 4 -13.51 -4.69 -22.16
C ASN A 4 -13.47 -3.96 -20.79
N PRO A 5 -13.62 -4.67 -19.66
CA PRO A 5 -13.66 -4.01 -18.36
C PRO A 5 -12.41 -3.14 -18.17
N ARG A 6 -12.60 -1.93 -17.63
CA ARG A 6 -11.47 -1.02 -17.37
C ARG A 6 -10.48 -1.70 -16.43
N PRO A 7 -9.18 -1.73 -16.79
CA PRO A 7 -8.20 -2.33 -15.90
C PRO A 7 -8.06 -1.53 -14.61
N HIS A 8 -7.73 -2.23 -13.52
CA HIS A 8 -7.54 -1.63 -12.21
C HIS A 8 -6.06 -1.63 -11.82
N VAL A 9 -5.63 -0.56 -11.17
CA VAL A 9 -4.41 -0.56 -10.37
C VAL A 9 -4.78 -0.39 -8.90
N VAL A 10 -4.34 -1.32 -8.07
CA VAL A 10 -4.63 -1.32 -6.63
C VAL A 10 -3.32 -1.19 -5.84
N ILE A 11 -3.26 -0.25 -4.90
CA ILE A 11 -2.14 -0.16 -3.96
C ILE A 11 -2.61 -0.62 -2.59
N ILE A 12 -1.95 -1.65 -2.04
CA ILE A 12 -2.01 -1.93 -0.60
C ILE A 12 -0.96 -1.08 0.07
N ALA A 13 -1.42 -0.08 0.81
CA ALA A 13 -0.62 0.96 1.40
C ALA A 13 -0.54 0.83 2.93
N GLY A 14 0.47 1.45 3.52
CA GLY A 14 0.62 1.53 4.98
C GLY A 14 2.07 1.40 5.42
N PRO A 15 2.39 1.75 6.67
CA PRO A 15 3.76 1.73 7.18
C PRO A 15 4.38 0.32 7.17
N ASN A 16 5.69 0.24 7.38
CA ASN A 16 6.33 -1.03 7.67
C ASN A 16 5.68 -1.65 8.92
N GLY A 17 5.48 -2.97 8.94
CA GLY A 17 4.79 -3.65 10.03
C GLY A 17 3.26 -3.57 10.00
N ALA A 18 2.64 -2.86 9.04
CA ALA A 18 1.18 -2.74 8.95
C ALA A 18 0.45 -4.01 8.48
N GLY A 19 1.15 -5.11 8.20
CA GLY A 19 0.52 -6.37 7.80
C GLY A 19 0.03 -6.40 6.34
N LYS A 20 0.57 -5.56 5.47
CA LYS A 20 0.17 -5.48 4.05
C LYS A 20 0.22 -6.84 3.36
N THR A 21 1.36 -7.51 3.39
CA THR A 21 1.58 -8.83 2.76
C THR A 21 0.63 -9.89 3.31
N THR A 22 0.32 -9.84 4.61
CA THR A 22 -0.57 -10.78 5.27
C THR A 22 -2.02 -10.62 4.81
N LEU A 23 -2.47 -9.38 4.64
CA LEU A 23 -3.85 -9.06 4.30
C LEU A 23 -4.08 -8.96 2.78
N ALA A 24 -3.02 -8.84 1.99
CA ALA A 24 -3.13 -8.71 0.54
C ALA A 24 -3.97 -9.79 -0.14
N PRO A 25 -3.77 -11.10 0.14
CA PRO A 25 -4.55 -12.14 -0.51
C PRO A 25 -6.06 -11.99 -0.27
N LEU A 26 -6.45 -11.70 0.96
CA LEU A 26 -7.85 -11.51 1.35
C LEU A 26 -8.47 -10.26 0.68
N LEU A 27 -7.77 -9.13 0.77
CA LEU A 27 -8.29 -7.85 0.28
C LEU A 27 -8.32 -7.76 -1.25
N LEU A 28 -7.37 -8.41 -1.94
CA LEU A 28 -7.23 -8.30 -3.39
C LEU A 28 -8.10 -9.28 -4.16
N ARG A 29 -8.09 -10.57 -3.77
CA ARG A 29 -8.84 -11.61 -4.49
C ARG A 29 -10.34 -11.40 -4.39
N ASP A 30 -10.82 -11.24 -3.18
CA ASP A 30 -12.26 -11.24 -2.91
C ASP A 30 -12.93 -9.92 -3.29
N THR A 31 -12.19 -8.80 -3.24
CA THR A 31 -12.77 -7.48 -3.50
C THR A 31 -12.55 -7.00 -4.94
N PHE A 32 -11.39 -7.29 -5.54
CA PHE A 32 -11.00 -6.72 -6.85
C PHE A 32 -10.74 -7.76 -7.93
N GLY A 33 -10.76 -9.06 -7.60
CA GLY A 33 -10.43 -10.13 -8.56
C GLY A 33 -8.98 -10.01 -9.09
N VAL A 34 -8.07 -9.39 -8.34
CA VAL A 34 -6.69 -9.14 -8.77
C VAL A 34 -5.86 -10.41 -8.59
N MET A 35 -5.27 -10.88 -9.69
CA MET A 35 -4.38 -12.03 -9.71
C MET A 35 -2.89 -11.62 -9.77
N GLU A 36 -2.60 -10.48 -10.40
CA GLU A 36 -1.24 -9.94 -10.55
C GLU A 36 -0.88 -9.04 -9.36
N TYR A 37 -0.15 -9.60 -8.40
CA TYR A 37 0.27 -8.89 -7.19
C TYR A 37 1.78 -8.86 -7.07
N VAL A 38 2.36 -7.65 -6.98
CA VAL A 38 3.81 -7.43 -6.97
C VAL A 38 4.27 -6.84 -5.64
N ASN A 39 5.26 -7.48 -5.04
CA ASN A 39 5.85 -7.10 -3.77
C ASN A 39 7.38 -7.06 -3.87
N ALA A 40 8.00 -5.91 -3.58
CA ALA A 40 9.45 -5.74 -3.64
C ALA A 40 10.20 -6.61 -2.62
N ASP A 41 9.65 -6.81 -1.42
CA ASP A 41 10.28 -7.64 -0.38
C ASP A 41 10.32 -9.13 -0.82
N ALA A 42 9.27 -9.61 -1.51
CA ALA A 42 9.24 -10.96 -2.08
C ALA A 42 10.25 -11.11 -3.22
N ILE A 43 10.42 -10.10 -4.07
CA ILE A 43 11.46 -10.08 -5.11
C ILE A 43 12.85 -10.10 -4.48
N ALA A 44 13.10 -9.29 -3.46
CA ALA A 44 14.38 -9.24 -2.76
C ALA A 44 14.72 -10.60 -2.14
N LEU A 45 13.75 -11.26 -1.51
CA LEU A 45 13.90 -12.59 -0.93
C LEU A 45 14.23 -13.65 -2.00
N GLY A 46 13.61 -13.56 -3.17
CA GLY A 46 13.89 -14.43 -4.32
C GLY A 46 15.30 -14.22 -4.92
N LEU A 47 15.82 -12.98 -4.86
CA LEU A 47 17.18 -12.66 -5.33
C LEU A 47 18.26 -13.06 -4.31
N SER A 48 17.98 -12.93 -3.01
CA SER A 48 18.90 -13.25 -1.92
C SER A 48 18.13 -13.71 -0.69
N ALA A 49 18.04 -15.01 -0.49
CA ALA A 49 17.26 -15.60 0.59
C ALA A 49 17.79 -15.22 1.99
N PHE A 50 19.11 -15.06 2.15
CA PHE A 50 19.73 -14.78 3.45
C PHE A 50 20.06 -13.31 3.70
N GLN A 51 20.13 -12.49 2.66
CA GLN A 51 20.52 -11.07 2.76
C GLN A 51 19.69 -10.19 1.81
N PRO A 52 18.34 -10.21 1.90
CA PRO A 52 17.47 -9.49 0.97
C PRO A 52 17.66 -7.97 1.03
N GLU A 53 18.14 -7.42 2.15
CA GLU A 53 18.44 -6.00 2.31
C GLU A 53 19.54 -5.50 1.35
N ARG A 54 20.52 -6.35 1.01
CA ARG A 54 21.59 -6.00 0.05
C ARG A 54 21.08 -5.79 -1.37
N VAL A 55 20.01 -6.46 -1.73
CA VAL A 55 19.40 -6.41 -3.07
C VAL A 55 18.11 -5.61 -3.12
N ALA A 56 17.74 -4.92 -2.04
CA ALA A 56 16.47 -4.16 -1.94
C ALA A 56 16.33 -3.09 -3.03
N MET A 57 17.41 -2.40 -3.40
CA MET A 57 17.41 -1.42 -4.49
C MET A 57 17.17 -2.07 -5.86
N GLU A 58 17.78 -3.23 -6.09
CA GLU A 58 17.59 -4.01 -7.32
C GLU A 58 16.18 -4.56 -7.41
N ALA A 59 15.69 -5.17 -6.33
CA ALA A 59 14.30 -5.64 -6.22
C ALA A 59 13.29 -4.53 -6.53
N GLY A 60 13.52 -3.32 -6.02
CA GLY A 60 12.69 -2.16 -6.33
C GLY A 60 12.70 -1.79 -7.82
N ARG A 61 13.85 -1.87 -8.49
CA ARG A 61 13.96 -1.64 -9.94
C ARG A 61 13.26 -2.73 -10.76
N ILE A 62 13.39 -3.98 -10.36
CA ILE A 62 12.71 -5.13 -11.00
C ILE A 62 11.20 -4.96 -10.84
N MET A 63 10.72 -4.68 -9.63
CA MET A 63 9.32 -4.38 -9.37
C MET A 63 8.78 -3.29 -10.31
N LEU A 64 9.45 -2.13 -10.37
CA LEU A 64 9.01 -1.01 -11.22
C LEU A 64 8.94 -1.40 -12.70
N ARG A 65 9.91 -2.17 -13.20
CA ARG A 65 9.93 -2.66 -14.58
C ARG A 65 8.74 -3.59 -14.83
N HIS A 66 8.50 -4.53 -13.93
CA HIS A 66 7.39 -5.48 -14.04
C HIS A 66 6.03 -4.78 -14.01
N LEU A 67 5.83 -3.83 -13.08
CA LEU A 67 4.61 -3.03 -13.03
C LEU A 67 4.35 -2.25 -14.32
N ARG A 68 5.41 -1.70 -14.95
CA ARG A 68 5.29 -1.02 -16.25
C ARG A 68 4.91 -1.98 -17.38
N THR A 69 5.43 -3.20 -17.36
CA THR A 69 5.06 -4.24 -18.32
C THR A 69 3.59 -4.61 -18.19
N LEU A 70 3.11 -4.87 -16.96
CA LEU A 70 1.70 -5.15 -16.69
C LEU A 70 0.79 -4.00 -17.17
N ALA A 71 1.20 -2.77 -16.89
CA ALA A 71 0.46 -1.58 -17.33
C ALA A 71 0.41 -1.45 -18.85
N ALA A 72 1.52 -1.69 -19.56
CA ALA A 72 1.58 -1.65 -21.02
C ALA A 72 0.68 -2.71 -21.68
N GLN A 73 0.56 -3.87 -21.04
CA GLN A 73 -0.30 -4.98 -21.46
C GLN A 73 -1.77 -4.81 -20.99
N ARG A 74 -2.10 -3.72 -20.31
CA ARG A 74 -3.44 -3.43 -19.79
C ARG A 74 -3.97 -4.46 -18.80
N TYR A 75 -3.08 -5.12 -18.05
CA TYR A 75 -3.49 -6.00 -16.96
C TYR A 75 -4.06 -5.22 -15.77
N THR A 76 -4.99 -5.84 -15.05
CA THR A 76 -5.35 -5.45 -13.68
C THR A 76 -4.29 -5.97 -12.74
N PHE A 77 -3.71 -5.10 -11.91
CA PHE A 77 -2.63 -5.50 -11.00
C PHE A 77 -2.66 -4.73 -9.68
N ALA A 78 -2.01 -5.31 -8.69
CA ALA A 78 -1.80 -4.67 -7.40
C ALA A 78 -0.34 -4.70 -6.98
N PHE A 79 0.03 -3.79 -6.09
CA PHE A 79 1.35 -3.79 -5.47
C PHE A 79 1.35 -3.17 -4.08
N GLU A 80 2.39 -3.48 -3.30
CA GLU A 80 2.58 -2.89 -1.98
C GLU A 80 3.41 -1.61 -2.02
N SER A 81 3.03 -0.66 -1.16
CA SER A 81 3.82 0.56 -0.94
C SER A 81 3.63 1.13 0.46
N THR A 82 4.67 1.74 1.00
CA THR A 82 4.52 2.60 2.19
C THR A 82 3.97 3.98 1.83
N LEU A 83 3.83 4.32 0.57
CA LEU A 83 3.50 5.65 0.02
C LEU A 83 4.49 6.76 0.45
N ALA A 84 5.62 6.40 1.05
CA ALA A 84 6.59 7.39 1.54
C ALA A 84 7.30 8.16 0.43
N THR A 85 7.29 7.64 -0.79
CA THR A 85 7.81 8.31 -1.99
C THR A 85 6.68 8.93 -2.81
N ARG A 86 6.97 10.02 -3.51
CA ARG A 86 6.01 10.72 -4.38
C ARG A 86 5.97 10.16 -5.81
N SER A 87 6.93 9.32 -6.16
CA SER A 87 7.16 8.86 -7.54
C SER A 87 5.98 8.08 -8.15
N TYR A 88 5.30 7.27 -7.35
CA TYR A 88 4.14 6.53 -7.85
C TYR A 88 2.94 7.43 -8.18
N ALA A 89 2.75 8.55 -7.48
CA ALA A 89 1.57 9.40 -7.69
C ALA A 89 1.51 9.98 -9.13
N SER A 90 2.65 10.40 -9.69
CA SER A 90 2.69 10.89 -11.07
C SER A 90 2.42 9.78 -12.09
N TRP A 91 2.98 8.58 -11.87
CA TRP A 91 2.74 7.44 -12.72
C TRP A 91 1.28 6.95 -12.65
N ILE A 92 0.69 6.87 -11.44
CA ILE A 92 -0.74 6.53 -11.27
C ILE A 92 -1.63 7.54 -12.01
N ARG A 93 -1.31 8.84 -11.94
CA ARG A 93 -2.05 9.85 -12.70
C ARG A 93 -2.02 9.57 -14.22
N GLN A 94 -0.86 9.19 -14.76
CA GLN A 94 -0.74 8.80 -16.16
C GLN A 94 -1.58 7.56 -16.49
N LEU A 95 -1.57 6.53 -15.62
CA LEU A 95 -2.42 5.36 -15.80
C LEU A 95 -3.92 5.71 -15.80
N CYS A 96 -4.34 6.58 -14.90
CA CYS A 96 -5.74 7.05 -14.88
C CYS A 96 -6.11 7.78 -16.18
N GLN A 97 -5.22 8.62 -16.73
CA GLN A 97 -5.40 9.26 -18.03
C GLN A 97 -5.48 8.26 -19.18
N GLN A 98 -4.81 7.10 -19.05
CA GLN A 98 -4.86 6.00 -20.01
C GLN A 98 -6.06 5.05 -19.78
N GLY A 99 -6.99 5.40 -18.87
CA GLY A 99 -8.24 4.66 -18.66
C GLY A 99 -8.19 3.59 -17.59
N TYR A 100 -7.14 3.55 -16.74
CA TYR A 100 -7.15 2.76 -15.51
C TYR A 100 -8.06 3.37 -14.45
N THR A 101 -8.65 2.53 -13.61
CA THR A 101 -9.17 2.97 -12.32
C THR A 101 -8.13 2.70 -11.24
N PHE A 102 -8.04 3.63 -10.29
CA PHE A 102 -7.07 3.53 -9.19
C PHE A 102 -7.77 3.33 -7.86
N HIS A 103 -7.31 2.31 -7.11
CA HIS A 103 -7.82 1.99 -5.79
C HIS A 103 -6.67 1.94 -4.78
N VAL A 104 -6.88 2.46 -3.58
CA VAL A 104 -5.90 2.40 -2.50
C VAL A 104 -6.55 1.88 -1.21
N LEU A 105 -5.95 0.81 -0.66
CA LEU A 105 -6.30 0.21 0.62
C LEU A 105 -5.20 0.57 1.60
N PHE A 106 -5.48 1.45 2.55
CA PHE A 106 -4.49 1.92 3.52
C PHE A 106 -4.65 1.19 4.86
N LEU A 107 -3.64 0.43 5.23
CA LEU A 107 -3.55 -0.23 6.53
C LEU A 107 -2.80 0.68 7.50
N TRP A 108 -3.54 1.28 8.42
CA TRP A 108 -3.00 2.16 9.44
C TRP A 108 -2.54 1.40 10.68
N LEU A 109 -1.53 1.92 11.34
CA LEU A 109 -1.12 1.62 12.71
C LEU A 109 -1.23 2.91 13.53
N ARG A 110 -1.72 2.81 14.77
CA ARG A 110 -2.01 3.99 15.61
C ARG A 110 -0.80 4.80 16.00
N SER A 111 0.43 4.22 15.90
CA SER A 111 1.65 4.96 16.19
C SER A 111 2.85 4.43 15.41
N PRO A 112 3.89 5.26 15.21
CA PRO A 112 5.16 4.82 14.64
C PRO A 112 5.91 3.85 15.56
N GLU A 113 5.71 3.92 16.89
CA GLU A 113 6.26 2.98 17.88
C GLU A 113 5.76 1.55 17.61
N LEU A 114 4.46 1.40 17.38
CA LEU A 114 3.87 0.11 17.03
C LEU A 114 4.43 -0.43 15.70
N ALA A 115 4.66 0.44 14.73
CA ALA A 115 5.29 0.06 13.47
C ALA A 115 6.72 -0.49 13.69
N VAL A 116 7.51 0.22 14.51
CA VAL A 116 8.88 -0.20 14.90
C VAL A 116 8.85 -1.53 15.65
N GLN A 117 7.97 -1.67 16.64
CA GLN A 117 7.83 -2.89 17.41
C GLN A 117 7.55 -4.09 16.48
N ARG A 118 6.59 -3.98 15.57
CA ARG A 118 6.23 -5.07 14.65
C ARG A 118 7.35 -5.40 13.65
N VAL A 119 8.14 -4.42 13.22
CA VAL A 119 9.32 -4.67 12.41
C VAL A 119 10.36 -5.47 13.22
N ARG A 120 10.61 -5.11 14.49
CA ARG A 120 11.52 -5.85 15.37
C ARG A 120 11.06 -7.28 15.63
N GLU A 121 9.75 -7.49 15.85
CA GLU A 121 9.15 -8.82 16.00
C GLU A 121 9.34 -9.66 14.73
N ARG A 122 9.09 -9.08 13.55
CA ARG A 122 9.31 -9.73 12.27
C ARG A 122 10.78 -10.15 12.08
N VAL A 123 11.74 -9.29 12.46
CA VAL A 123 13.18 -9.60 12.38
C VAL A 123 13.56 -10.76 13.29
N ARG A 124 13.01 -10.83 14.52
CA ARG A 124 13.21 -11.97 15.43
C ARG A 124 12.72 -13.30 14.86
N LEU A 125 11.74 -13.25 13.95
CA LEU A 125 11.20 -14.40 13.23
C LEU A 125 11.92 -14.67 11.89
N GLY A 126 13.08 -14.05 11.66
CA GLY A 126 13.88 -14.22 10.43
C GLY A 126 13.44 -13.37 9.24
N GLY A 127 12.57 -12.39 9.44
CA GLY A 127 12.13 -11.49 8.38
C GLY A 127 13.11 -10.32 8.16
N HIS A 128 12.91 -9.62 7.06
CA HIS A 128 13.73 -8.48 6.63
C HIS A 128 13.69 -7.31 7.62
N ASP A 129 14.87 -6.75 7.92
CA ASP A 129 15.02 -5.57 8.78
C ASP A 129 14.84 -4.26 8.00
N VAL A 130 14.33 -3.26 8.72
CA VAL A 130 14.27 -1.87 8.26
C VAL A 130 14.67 -0.96 9.42
N PRO A 131 15.71 -0.12 9.27
CA PRO A 131 16.17 0.75 10.34
C PRO A 131 15.03 1.60 10.93
N GLU A 132 15.00 1.74 12.25
CA GLU A 132 13.92 2.44 12.96
C GLU A 132 13.67 3.86 12.43
N VAL A 133 14.74 4.62 12.18
CA VAL A 133 14.65 5.98 11.62
C VAL A 133 13.93 5.98 10.26
N VAL A 134 14.11 4.95 9.46
CA VAL A 134 13.44 4.78 8.16
C VAL A 134 11.97 4.41 8.35
N VAL A 135 11.65 3.53 9.30
CA VAL A 135 10.26 3.15 9.64
C VAL A 135 9.47 4.40 10.06
N ARG A 136 10.01 5.19 10.99
CA ARG A 136 9.38 6.43 11.49
C ARG A 136 9.16 7.46 10.38
N ARG A 137 10.18 7.70 9.57
CA ARG A 137 10.10 8.62 8.43
C ARG A 137 9.04 8.16 7.42
N ARG A 138 9.03 6.85 7.07
CA ARG A 138 8.05 6.29 6.13
C ARG A 138 6.63 6.32 6.69
N TYR A 139 6.45 6.15 8.00
CA TYR A 139 5.16 6.27 8.67
C TYR A 139 4.55 7.65 8.42
N GLN A 140 5.27 8.72 8.74
CA GLN A 140 4.78 10.09 8.60
C GLN A 140 4.57 10.47 7.12
N HIS A 141 5.58 10.23 6.26
CA HIS A 141 5.48 10.58 4.85
C HIS A 141 4.38 9.77 4.13
N GLY A 142 4.20 8.51 4.49
CA GLY A 142 3.16 7.65 3.90
C GLY A 142 1.75 8.18 4.16
N ILE A 143 1.46 8.56 5.40
CA ILE A 143 0.18 9.14 5.78
C ILE A 143 -0.05 10.49 5.09
N ARG A 144 0.94 11.39 5.14
CA ARG A 144 0.84 12.69 4.47
C ARG A 144 0.57 12.54 2.97
N ASN A 145 1.37 11.72 2.29
CA ASN A 145 1.20 11.48 0.86
C ASN A 145 -0.13 10.81 0.53
N PHE A 146 -0.64 9.90 1.38
CA PHE A 146 -1.96 9.31 1.19
C PHE A 146 -3.04 10.37 1.05
N PHE A 147 -3.09 11.34 1.97
CA PHE A 147 -4.05 12.43 1.91
C PHE A 147 -3.79 13.40 0.76
N ASP A 148 -2.53 13.82 0.57
CA ASP A 148 -2.20 14.92 -0.33
C ASP A 148 -2.10 14.51 -1.80
N LEU A 149 -1.68 13.28 -2.07
CA LEU A 149 -1.36 12.83 -3.42
C LEU A 149 -2.27 11.71 -3.91
N TYR A 150 -2.61 10.71 -3.05
CA TYR A 150 -3.27 9.50 -3.51
C TYR A 150 -4.79 9.56 -3.40
N ILE A 151 -5.35 10.09 -2.30
CA ILE A 151 -6.82 10.32 -2.20
C ILE A 151 -7.34 11.10 -3.41
N PRO A 152 -6.74 12.23 -3.83
CA PRO A 152 -7.24 13.00 -4.97
C PRO A 152 -7.26 12.26 -6.31
N LEU A 153 -6.43 11.23 -6.46
CA LEU A 153 -6.34 10.41 -7.67
C LEU A 153 -7.23 9.17 -7.62
N ALA A 154 -7.62 8.75 -6.41
CA ALA A 154 -8.27 7.46 -6.21
C ALA A 154 -9.71 7.43 -6.74
N THR A 155 -10.03 6.44 -7.55
CA THR A 155 -11.42 6.08 -7.89
C THR A 155 -12.15 5.63 -6.64
N SER A 156 -11.48 4.85 -5.77
CA SER A 156 -11.94 4.56 -4.41
C SER A 156 -10.75 4.37 -3.47
N TRP A 157 -10.99 4.63 -2.19
CA TRP A 157 -10.02 4.38 -1.13
C TRP A 157 -10.71 3.85 0.11
N SER A 158 -9.97 3.05 0.88
CA SER A 158 -10.41 2.49 2.16
C SER A 158 -9.27 2.56 3.16
N VAL A 159 -9.58 2.86 4.41
CA VAL A 159 -8.61 2.89 5.51
C VAL A 159 -9.04 1.91 6.58
N TYR A 160 -8.11 1.04 6.98
CA TYR A 160 -8.29 0.03 8.01
C TYR A 160 -7.31 0.26 9.16
N ASP A 161 -7.76 0.09 10.40
CA ASP A 161 -6.87 0.07 11.57
C ASP A 161 -6.37 -1.35 11.83
N ASN A 162 -5.12 -1.62 11.51
CA ASN A 162 -4.49 -2.91 11.79
C ASN A 162 -3.62 -2.90 13.05
N SER A 163 -3.95 -2.07 14.03
CA SER A 163 -3.19 -1.97 15.29
C SER A 163 -3.48 -3.11 16.25
N VAL A 164 -4.68 -3.64 16.24
CA VAL A 164 -5.15 -4.78 17.04
C VAL A 164 -5.50 -5.94 16.12
N SER A 165 -5.26 -7.18 16.58
CA SER A 165 -5.22 -8.40 15.77
C SER A 165 -6.55 -8.87 15.17
N GLN A 166 -6.45 -9.73 14.19
CA GLN A 166 -7.34 -10.68 13.52
C GLN A 166 -8.30 -10.13 12.45
N ALA A 167 -9.01 -9.05 12.64
CA ALA A 167 -9.83 -8.45 11.60
C ALA A 167 -9.72 -6.92 11.70
N PRO A 168 -8.94 -6.27 10.85
CA PRO A 168 -8.75 -4.83 10.93
C PRO A 168 -10.08 -4.11 10.67
N PRO A 169 -10.60 -3.32 11.63
CA PRO A 169 -11.82 -2.56 11.42
C PRO A 169 -11.63 -1.53 10.30
N LEU A 170 -12.63 -1.44 9.45
CA LEU A 170 -12.73 -0.40 8.45
C LEU A 170 -13.04 0.94 9.14
N LEU A 171 -12.20 1.95 8.93
CA LEU A 171 -12.37 3.29 9.52
C LEU A 171 -13.25 4.16 8.64
N ALA A 172 -12.90 4.25 7.36
CA ALA A 172 -13.60 5.08 6.39
C ALA A 172 -13.34 4.59 4.97
N THR A 173 -14.25 4.94 4.07
CA THR A 173 -14.10 4.77 2.63
C THR A 173 -14.48 6.06 1.92
N GLY A 174 -13.99 6.22 0.69
CA GLY A 174 -14.37 7.37 -0.13
C GLY A 174 -14.00 7.21 -1.61
N LYS A 175 -14.38 8.22 -2.39
CA LYS A 175 -14.09 8.34 -3.83
C LYS A 175 -13.45 9.70 -4.08
N GLY A 176 -12.17 9.71 -4.49
CA GLY A 176 -11.43 10.96 -4.66
C GLY A 176 -11.57 11.87 -3.43
N LYS A 177 -11.90 13.13 -3.68
CA LYS A 177 -12.11 14.16 -2.65
C LYS A 177 -13.56 14.28 -2.15
N ALA A 178 -14.47 13.38 -2.59
CA ALA A 178 -15.85 13.38 -2.08
C ALA A 178 -15.88 13.11 -0.58
N LEU A 179 -17.00 13.49 0.06
CA LEU A 179 -17.18 13.26 1.50
C LEU A 179 -17.06 11.74 1.80
N PRO A 180 -16.23 11.38 2.77
CA PRO A 180 -16.06 9.97 3.17
C PRO A 180 -17.31 9.40 3.84
N THR A 181 -17.45 8.07 3.73
CA THR A 181 -18.32 7.31 4.62
C THR A 181 -17.50 6.85 5.81
N PHE A 182 -17.94 7.17 7.03
CA PHE A 182 -17.25 6.82 8.27
C PHE A 182 -17.89 5.61 8.92
N TYR A 183 -17.07 4.64 9.31
CA TYR A 183 -17.47 3.45 10.08
C TYR A 183 -16.97 3.52 11.53
N GLN A 184 -15.82 4.21 11.74
CA GLN A 184 -15.19 4.43 13.04
C GLN A 184 -14.77 5.90 13.17
N PRO A 185 -15.69 6.85 13.43
CA PRO A 185 -15.41 8.29 13.36
C PRO A 185 -14.29 8.76 14.29
N GLU A 186 -14.22 8.21 15.51
CA GLU A 186 -13.18 8.56 16.48
C GLU A 186 -11.78 8.13 16.02
N LEU A 187 -11.65 6.90 15.51
CA LEU A 187 -10.37 6.40 15.00
C LEU A 187 -9.98 7.13 13.71
N TRP A 188 -10.96 7.49 12.87
CA TRP A 188 -10.70 8.31 11.70
C TRP A 188 -10.16 9.70 12.07
N ARG A 189 -10.73 10.36 13.10
CA ARG A 189 -10.24 11.66 13.59
C ARG A 189 -8.77 11.54 14.02
N ARG A 190 -8.43 10.51 14.82
CA ARG A 190 -7.05 10.22 15.24
C ARG A 190 -6.12 9.99 14.05
N PHE A 191 -6.58 9.28 13.02
CA PHE A 191 -5.78 9.07 11.80
C PHE A 191 -5.51 10.40 11.06
N CYS A 192 -6.50 11.30 11.01
CA CYS A 192 -6.32 12.62 10.41
C CYS A 192 -5.33 13.50 11.19
N GLU A 193 -5.31 13.43 12.53
CA GLU A 193 -4.37 14.17 13.39
C GLU A 193 -2.90 13.82 13.12
N VAL A 194 -2.62 12.57 12.76
CA VAL A 194 -1.24 12.13 12.42
C VAL A 194 -0.71 12.78 11.14
N ARG A 195 -1.58 13.32 10.28
CA ARG A 195 -1.21 14.04 9.05
C ARG A 195 -0.46 15.33 9.35
N SER A 196 -0.77 16.00 10.49
CA SER A 196 -0.21 17.29 10.90
C SER A 196 1.23 17.15 11.34
#